data_b6d3b5c8b8df9298434e082dee3ea56c
#
_entry.id   b6d3b5c8b8df9298434e082dee3ea56c
#
_cell.length_a   1.000
_cell.length_b   1.000
_cell.length_c   1.000
_cell.angle_alpha   90.00
_cell.angle_beta   90.00
_cell.angle_gamma   90.00
#
_symmetry.space_group_name_H-M   'P 1'
#
loop_
_entity.id
_entity.type
_entity.pdbx_description
1 polymer ?
#
loop_
_entity_poly.entity_id
_entity_poly.type
_entity_poly.pdbx_seq_one_letter_code
_entity_poly.pdbx_strand_id
1 'polypeptide(L)'
;MRREGSPWTGLWAVFFKEMADHLTGLRMRILEVLILLSALGALYTGSQALRQTVGEDPFLYLKLLTTAQDPLPSFVGFLSFFIPLAAIALAFDAVNGEYARGTLSRVLSQPIYRDALLFGKFLAGLGTLALLLF
;
A
#
# COMPACT_ATOMS: atom_id res chain seq x y z
N MET A 1 39.21 7.95 -9.21
CA MET A 1 38.03 7.21 -9.73
C MET A 1 37.18 6.78 -8.56
N ARG A 2 36.04 7.43 -8.32
CA ARG A 2 35.04 6.94 -7.35
C ARG A 2 34.47 5.64 -7.91
N ARG A 3 34.65 4.54 -7.19
CA ARG A 3 33.98 3.29 -7.52
C ARG A 3 32.49 3.52 -7.31
N GLU A 4 31.77 3.78 -8.36
CA GLU A 4 30.33 3.73 -8.36
C GLU A 4 29.94 2.30 -8.04
N GLY A 5 29.22 2.10 -6.93
CA GLY A 5 28.73 0.79 -6.55
C GLY A 5 27.82 0.22 -7.63
N SER A 6 27.62 -1.09 -7.64
CA SER A 6 26.66 -1.72 -8.56
C SER A 6 25.29 -1.02 -8.50
N PRO A 7 24.62 -0.74 -9.63
CA PRO A 7 23.29 -0.14 -9.64
C PRO A 7 22.27 -0.94 -8.80
N TRP A 8 22.46 -2.24 -8.71
CA TRP A 8 21.62 -3.14 -7.91
C TRP A 8 21.77 -2.93 -6.40
N THR A 9 22.99 -2.68 -5.90
CA THR A 9 23.21 -2.42 -4.47
C THR A 9 22.56 -1.11 -4.03
N GLY A 10 22.63 -0.08 -4.86
CA GLY A 10 21.94 1.19 -4.62
C GLY A 10 20.42 1.05 -4.63
N LEU A 11 19.88 0.30 -5.58
CA LEU A 11 18.44 0.03 -5.69
C LEU A 11 17.91 -0.67 -4.43
N TRP A 12 18.57 -1.75 -3.99
CA TRP A 12 18.13 -2.48 -2.80
C TRP A 12 18.24 -1.66 -1.53
N ALA A 13 19.29 -0.85 -1.38
CA ALA A 13 19.43 0.04 -0.23
C ALA A 13 18.28 1.06 -0.17
N VAL A 14 17.90 1.65 -1.31
CA VAL A 14 16.76 2.56 -1.41
C VAL A 14 15.46 1.81 -1.12
N PHE A 15 15.25 0.65 -1.73
CA PHE A 15 14.06 -0.16 -1.55
C PHE A 15 13.79 -0.46 -0.06
N PHE A 16 14.77 -1.00 0.66
CA PHE A 16 14.58 -1.35 2.07
C PHE A 16 14.40 -0.13 2.96
N LYS A 17 15.12 0.95 2.68
CA LYS A 17 14.91 2.21 3.41
C LYS A 17 13.50 2.74 3.23
N GLU A 18 13.03 2.88 1.98
CA GLU A 18 11.69 3.38 1.69
C GLU A 18 10.59 2.46 2.24
N MET A 19 10.78 1.15 2.13
CA MET A 19 9.87 0.17 2.71
C MET A 19 9.75 0.37 4.23
N ALA A 20 10.87 0.53 4.93
CA ALA A 20 10.86 0.81 6.37
C ALA A 20 10.17 2.12 6.69
N ASP A 21 10.45 3.18 5.93
CA ASP A 21 9.83 4.50 6.11
C ASP A 21 8.30 4.46 5.87
N HIS A 22 7.85 3.69 4.87
CA HIS A 22 6.43 3.49 4.62
C HIS A 22 5.74 2.70 5.74
N LEU A 23 6.30 1.57 6.15
CA LEU A 23 5.70 0.69 7.17
C LEU A 23 5.68 1.33 8.57
N THR A 24 6.63 2.20 8.90
CA THR A 24 6.68 2.89 10.21
C THR A 24 5.94 4.22 10.21
N GLY A 25 5.54 4.72 9.05
CA GLY A 25 4.89 6.01 8.89
C GLY A 25 3.49 6.06 9.48
N LEU A 26 3.12 7.20 10.09
CA LEU A 26 1.78 7.43 10.62
C LEU A 26 0.69 7.25 9.55
N ARG A 27 0.97 7.65 8.30
CA ARG A 27 0.04 7.52 7.16
C ARG A 27 -0.30 6.07 6.88
N MET A 28 0.71 5.18 6.91
CA MET A 28 0.51 3.75 6.71
C MET A 28 -0.38 3.17 7.81
N ARG A 29 -0.13 3.53 9.06
CA ARG A 29 -0.96 3.10 10.19
C ARG A 29 -2.42 3.54 10.07
N ILE A 30 -2.66 4.77 9.58
CA ILE A 30 -4.02 5.23 9.31
C ILE A 30 -4.69 4.39 8.23
N LEU A 31 -3.98 4.08 7.14
CA LEU A 31 -4.49 3.24 6.06
C LEU A 31 -4.77 1.82 6.53
N GLU A 32 -3.87 1.21 7.31
CA GLU A 32 -4.07 -0.11 7.92
C GLU A 32 -5.34 -0.15 8.77
N VAL A 33 -5.52 0.84 9.65
CA VAL A 33 -6.72 0.93 10.50
C VAL A 33 -7.99 1.09 9.67
N LEU A 34 -7.96 1.93 8.63
CA LEU A 34 -9.12 2.11 7.75
C LEU A 34 -9.48 0.83 6.98
N ILE A 35 -8.47 0.12 6.46
CA ILE A 35 -8.69 -1.16 5.77
C ILE A 35 -9.21 -2.21 6.75
N LEU A 36 -8.63 -2.29 7.96
CA LEU A 36 -9.09 -3.22 8.99
C LEU A 36 -10.54 -2.96 9.40
N LEU A 37 -10.91 -1.70 9.62
CA LEU A 37 -12.28 -1.33 9.95
C LEU A 37 -13.25 -1.64 8.80
N SER A 38 -12.85 -1.38 7.55
CA SER A 38 -13.67 -1.72 6.39
C SER A 38 -13.81 -3.23 6.20
N ALA A 39 -12.75 -4.00 6.49
CA ALA A 39 -12.80 -5.47 6.46
C ALA A 39 -13.76 -6.01 7.53
N LEU A 40 -13.68 -5.50 8.76
CA LEU A 40 -14.59 -5.91 9.85
C LEU A 40 -16.05 -5.56 9.51
N GLY A 41 -16.31 -4.36 8.97
CA GLY A 41 -17.63 -3.95 8.52
C GLY A 41 -18.17 -4.86 7.41
N ALA A 42 -17.35 -5.17 6.42
CA ALA A 42 -17.72 -6.05 5.32
C ALA A 42 -17.95 -7.50 5.78
N LEU A 43 -17.14 -8.02 6.70
CA LEU A 43 -17.35 -9.34 7.29
C LEU A 43 -18.66 -9.39 8.07
N TYR A 44 -18.97 -8.34 8.83
CA TYR A 44 -20.22 -8.26 9.55
C TYR A 44 -21.42 -8.27 8.59
N THR A 45 -21.45 -7.38 7.59
CA THR A 45 -22.55 -7.31 6.62
C THR A 45 -22.66 -8.59 5.78
N GLY A 46 -21.54 -9.13 5.31
CA GLY A 46 -21.49 -10.38 4.58
C GLY A 46 -21.99 -11.57 5.40
N SER A 47 -21.63 -11.65 6.68
CA SER A 47 -22.12 -12.71 7.57
C SER A 47 -23.63 -12.66 7.80
N GLN A 48 -24.21 -11.46 7.87
CA GLN A 48 -25.64 -11.24 7.96
C GLN A 48 -26.37 -11.72 6.68
N ALA A 49 -25.86 -11.35 5.53
CA ALA A 49 -26.40 -11.77 4.23
C ALA A 49 -26.37 -13.29 4.06
N LEU A 50 -25.31 -13.94 4.49
CA LEU A 50 -25.14 -15.39 4.42
C LEU A 50 -26.11 -16.15 5.35
N ARG A 51 -26.43 -15.61 6.51
CA ARG A 51 -27.42 -16.21 7.44
C ARG A 51 -28.83 -16.25 6.83
N GLN A 52 -29.12 -15.37 5.88
CA GLN A 52 -30.40 -15.31 5.19
C GLN A 52 -30.46 -16.24 3.97
N THR A 53 -29.29 -16.68 3.48
CA THR A 53 -29.20 -17.55 2.31
C THR A 53 -28.91 -18.99 2.80
N VAL A 54 -29.97 -19.74 3.07
CA VAL A 54 -29.87 -21.16 3.45
C VAL A 54 -29.67 -21.98 2.17
N GLY A 55 -28.41 -22.32 1.85
CA GLY A 55 -28.07 -23.17 0.71
C GLY A 55 -26.54 -23.38 0.64
N GLU A 56 -26.12 -24.56 0.22
CA GLU A 56 -24.74 -24.88 -0.09
C GLU A 56 -24.31 -24.13 -1.36
N ASP A 57 -23.81 -22.93 -1.18
CA ASP A 57 -23.33 -22.12 -2.31
C ASP A 57 -21.81 -22.30 -2.43
N PRO A 58 -21.27 -22.87 -3.54
CA PRO A 58 -19.86 -23.12 -3.70
C PRO A 58 -18.99 -21.82 -3.70
N PHE A 59 -19.63 -20.67 -3.85
CA PHE A 59 -18.98 -19.37 -3.89
C PHE A 59 -19.20 -18.52 -2.61
N LEU A 60 -19.44 -19.18 -1.48
CA LEU A 60 -19.74 -18.53 -0.21
C LEU A 60 -18.71 -17.45 0.17
N TYR A 61 -17.42 -17.78 0.03
CA TYR A 61 -16.33 -16.84 0.35
C TYR A 61 -16.30 -15.63 -0.59
N LEU A 62 -16.60 -15.85 -1.86
CA LEU A 62 -16.67 -14.76 -2.82
C LEU A 62 -17.82 -13.80 -2.50
N LYS A 63 -18.97 -14.33 -2.12
CA LYS A 63 -20.14 -13.54 -1.70
C LYS A 63 -19.83 -12.73 -0.46
N LEU A 64 -19.10 -13.27 0.50
CA LEU A 64 -18.72 -12.56 1.73
C LEU A 64 -17.96 -11.24 1.41
N LEU A 65 -17.08 -11.28 0.41
CA LEU A 65 -16.24 -10.14 0.04
C LEU A 65 -16.91 -9.18 -0.96
N THR A 66 -17.87 -9.66 -1.75
CA THR A 66 -18.50 -8.90 -2.84
C THR A 66 -19.91 -8.40 -2.51
N THR A 67 -20.53 -8.89 -1.43
CA THR A 67 -21.88 -8.46 -1.05
C THR A 67 -21.86 -7.05 -0.44
N ALA A 68 -22.65 -6.15 -1.03
CA ALA A 68 -22.90 -4.82 -0.48
C ALA A 68 -24.27 -4.82 0.22
N GLN A 69 -24.38 -4.09 1.33
CA GLN A 69 -25.67 -3.80 1.98
C GLN A 69 -25.75 -2.30 2.28
N ASP A 70 -26.83 -1.68 1.82
CA ASP A 70 -27.04 -0.25 2.11
C ASP A 70 -26.98 0.04 3.62
N PRO A 71 -26.24 1.09 4.03
CA PRO A 71 -25.45 2.04 3.23
C PRO A 71 -23.97 1.63 3.00
N LEU A 72 -23.56 0.40 3.35
CA LEU A 72 -22.17 -0.01 3.33
C LEU A 72 -21.80 -0.72 2.03
N PRO A 73 -20.76 -0.26 1.32
CA PRO A 73 -20.23 -0.96 0.15
C PRO A 73 -19.58 -2.30 0.54
N SER A 74 -19.42 -3.19 -0.43
CA SER A 74 -18.71 -4.44 -0.24
C SER A 74 -17.23 -4.21 0.08
N PHE A 75 -16.53 -5.21 0.64
CA PHE A 75 -15.10 -5.12 0.92
C PHE A 75 -14.28 -4.79 -0.35
N VAL A 76 -14.62 -5.43 -1.47
CA VAL A 76 -13.98 -5.14 -2.77
C VAL A 76 -14.27 -3.70 -3.21
N GLY A 77 -15.46 -3.18 -2.95
CA GLY A 77 -15.81 -1.78 -3.21
C GLY A 77 -14.94 -0.80 -2.41
N PHE A 78 -14.74 -1.07 -1.13
CA PHE A 78 -13.83 -0.29 -0.29
C PHE A 78 -12.39 -0.34 -0.81
N LEU A 79 -11.86 -1.54 -1.10
CA LEU A 79 -10.52 -1.69 -1.63
C LEU A 79 -10.32 -0.96 -2.95
N SER A 80 -11.29 -1.01 -3.84
CA SER A 80 -11.25 -0.32 -5.14
C SER A 80 -11.12 1.20 -4.99
N PHE A 81 -11.60 1.76 -3.89
CA PHE A 81 -11.45 3.17 -3.57
C PHE A 81 -10.14 3.46 -2.81
N PHE A 82 -9.83 2.67 -1.78
CA PHE A 82 -8.69 2.95 -0.90
C PHE A 82 -7.33 2.63 -1.53
N ILE A 83 -7.22 1.60 -2.38
CA ILE A 83 -5.95 1.23 -3.01
C ILE A 83 -5.38 2.35 -3.90
N PRO A 84 -6.16 2.93 -4.85
CA PRO A 84 -5.68 4.06 -5.63
C PRO A 84 -5.33 5.28 -4.76
N LEU A 85 -6.11 5.56 -3.73
CA LEU A 85 -5.84 6.66 -2.80
C LEU A 85 -4.53 6.45 -2.04
N ALA A 86 -4.31 5.23 -1.53
CA ALA A 86 -3.06 4.85 -0.87
C ALA A 86 -1.86 4.95 -1.83
N ALA A 87 -2.01 4.47 -3.07
CA ALA A 87 -0.97 4.56 -4.08
C ALA A 87 -0.57 6.02 -4.39
N ILE A 88 -1.55 6.91 -4.54
CA ILE A 88 -1.32 8.35 -4.75
C ILE A 88 -0.62 8.95 -3.52
N ALA A 89 -1.08 8.65 -2.31
CA ALA A 89 -0.49 9.16 -1.08
C ALA A 89 0.97 8.72 -0.91
N LEU A 90 1.29 7.46 -1.19
CA LEU A 90 2.65 6.92 -1.12
C LEU A 90 3.55 7.53 -2.21
N ALA A 91 3.07 7.62 -3.46
CA ALA A 91 3.83 8.20 -4.56
C ALA A 91 4.12 9.69 -4.34
N PHE A 92 3.13 10.44 -3.85
CA PHE A 92 3.29 11.86 -3.54
C PHE A 92 4.36 12.09 -2.44
N ASP A 93 4.36 11.28 -1.39
CA ASP A 93 5.30 11.41 -0.28
C ASP A 93 6.72 10.97 -0.65
N ALA A 94 6.85 10.02 -1.56
CA ALA A 94 8.14 9.48 -1.98
C ALA A 94 9.12 10.54 -2.53
N VAL A 95 8.61 11.59 -3.17
CA VAL A 95 9.41 12.68 -3.74
C VAL A 95 9.22 13.99 -2.95
N ASN A 96 7.98 14.40 -2.73
CA ASN A 96 7.69 15.66 -2.07
C ASN A 96 8.07 15.67 -0.58
N GLY A 97 8.03 14.52 0.08
CA GLY A 97 8.49 14.40 1.46
C GLY A 97 9.97 14.69 1.63
N GLU A 98 10.82 14.25 0.71
CA GLU A 98 12.25 14.55 0.71
C GLU A 98 12.54 16.02 0.35
N TYR A 99 11.80 16.56 -0.60
CA TYR A 99 11.89 17.97 -0.94
C TYR A 99 11.53 18.88 0.24
N ALA A 100 10.41 18.63 0.89
CA ALA A 100 9.94 19.41 2.03
C ALA A 100 10.88 19.33 3.25
N ARG A 101 11.56 18.19 3.45
CA ARG A 101 12.55 18.00 4.52
C ARG A 101 13.94 18.53 4.16
N GLY A 102 14.16 19.04 2.95
CA GLY A 102 15.45 19.52 2.47
C GLY A 102 16.50 18.42 2.30
N THR A 103 16.09 17.16 2.29
CA THR A 103 16.99 16.01 2.17
C THR A 103 17.25 15.57 0.73
N LEU A 104 16.47 16.08 -0.21
CA LEU A 104 16.54 15.71 -1.63
C LEU A 104 17.94 15.95 -2.22
N SER A 105 18.55 17.11 -1.92
CA SER A 105 19.90 17.43 -2.40
C SER A 105 20.96 16.46 -1.85
N ARG A 106 20.80 16.02 -0.61
CA ARG A 106 21.67 15.04 0.02
C ARG A 106 21.53 13.66 -0.60
N VAL A 107 20.30 13.24 -0.91
CA VAL A 107 20.03 11.97 -1.59
C VAL A 107 20.60 11.97 -3.00
N LEU A 108 20.43 13.08 -3.75
CA LEU A 108 20.96 13.23 -5.10
C LEU A 108 22.49 13.38 -5.16
N SER A 109 23.14 13.76 -4.07
CA SER A 109 24.61 13.82 -3.94
C SER A 109 25.27 12.48 -3.63
N GLN A 110 24.47 11.46 -3.28
CA GLN A 110 24.99 10.10 -3.05
C GLN A 110 25.44 9.46 -4.37
N PRO A 111 26.45 8.59 -4.36
CA PRO A 111 26.91 7.87 -5.53
C PRO A 111 25.95 6.73 -5.91
N ILE A 112 24.68 7.08 -6.13
CA ILE A 112 23.62 6.15 -6.53
C ILE A 112 23.09 6.60 -7.88
N TYR A 113 22.87 5.67 -8.79
CA TYR A 113 22.24 5.98 -10.07
C TYR A 113 20.81 6.53 -9.85
N ARG A 114 20.46 7.60 -10.56
CA ARG A 114 19.13 8.24 -10.45
C ARG A 114 18.00 7.26 -10.78
N ASP A 115 18.24 6.36 -11.73
CA ASP A 115 17.29 5.31 -12.10
C ASP A 115 17.10 4.31 -10.96
N ALA A 116 18.19 3.91 -10.29
CA ALA A 116 18.13 3.01 -9.13
C ALA A 116 17.35 3.65 -7.97
N LEU A 117 17.48 4.97 -7.77
CA LEU A 117 16.69 5.72 -6.78
C LEU A 117 15.20 5.69 -7.13
N LEU A 118 14.85 5.99 -8.37
CA LEU A 118 13.46 6.03 -8.83
C LEU A 118 12.79 4.65 -8.76
N PHE A 119 13.47 3.63 -9.31
CA PHE A 119 12.97 2.26 -9.29
C PHE A 119 12.90 1.68 -7.87
N GLY A 120 13.85 2.00 -7.00
CA GLY A 120 13.84 1.58 -5.60
C GLY A 120 12.63 2.13 -4.86
N LYS A 121 12.30 3.40 -5.04
CA LYS A 121 11.10 4.03 -4.47
C LYS A 121 9.81 3.44 -5.03
N PHE A 122 9.74 3.23 -6.33
CA PHE A 122 8.58 2.63 -6.98
C PHE A 122 8.32 1.20 -6.50
N LEU A 123 9.35 0.37 -6.45
CA LEU A 123 9.25 -1.01 -5.95
C LEU A 123 8.89 -1.06 -4.47
N ALA A 124 9.40 -0.14 -3.65
CA ALA A 124 9.02 -0.03 -2.25
C ALA A 124 7.54 0.32 -2.08
N GLY A 125 7.01 1.26 -2.88
CA GLY A 125 5.59 1.58 -2.91
C GLY A 125 4.72 0.38 -3.31
N LEU A 126 5.09 -0.34 -4.38
CA LEU A 126 4.40 -1.57 -4.78
C LEU A 126 4.46 -2.65 -3.71
N GLY A 127 5.63 -2.87 -3.10
CA GLY A 127 5.81 -3.84 -2.02
C GLY A 127 4.96 -3.50 -0.80
N THR A 128 4.88 -2.22 -0.44
CA THR A 128 4.04 -1.74 0.66
C THR A 128 2.55 -1.97 0.37
N LEU A 129 2.09 -1.66 -0.85
CA LEU A 129 0.70 -1.93 -1.25
C LEU A 129 0.39 -3.44 -1.26
N ALA A 130 1.32 -4.27 -1.71
CA ALA A 130 1.16 -5.72 -1.68
C ALA A 130 1.04 -6.23 -0.23
N LEU A 131 1.87 -5.74 0.69
CA LEU A 131 1.78 -6.10 2.11
C LEU A 131 0.48 -5.61 2.77
N LEU A 132 -0.07 -4.50 2.30
CA LEU A 132 -1.34 -3.98 2.81
C LEU A 132 -2.54 -4.86 2.43
N LEU A 133 -2.42 -5.59 1.30
CA LEU A 133 -3.48 -6.47 0.78
C LEU A 133 -3.41 -7.89 1.33
N PHE A 134 -2.28 -8.32 1.85
CA PHE A 134 -2.02 -9.66 2.40
C PHE A 134 -1.83 -9.64 3.90
#